data_c0e1a856db7c50941dae490eb35cdd3d
#
_entry.id   c0e1a856db7c50941dae490eb35cdd3d
#
_cell.length_a   1.000
_cell.length_b   1.000
_cell.length_c   1.000
_cell.angle_alpha   90.00
_cell.angle_beta   90.00
_cell.angle_gamma   90.00
#
_symmetry.space_group_name_H-M   'P 1'
#
loop_
_entity.id
_entity.type
_entity.pdbx_description
1 polymer ?
#
loop_
_entity_poly.entity_id
_entity_poly.type
_entity_poly.pdbx_seq_one_letter_code
_entity_poly.pdbx_strand_id
1 'polypeptide(L)'
;MKTLIHNATIVNEGRIFVGSVVIDGGKIVEVFEKSEGSEYSDYSEVIEASGLLLLPGVIDTHVHFRDGGRSENPAGTFFSESRAALAGGVTSVIDMPNTVPQTTTLEALEAKEALAARDSAVNYGFMLGATNDNIADLLALDPTRYAAIKLFLGSSTGNMLVNSAEQLDLLFREARKLIVAHCEQEEVVQANLHHFKLEYQGTAGETAALHPQIRNTEACFLATYHAIERARKYGTRLHVAHLSTATELSLLSNFDLDKKHVTAEVTPNHLWFDDRDYAELGNRIKCNPAIKSPDDRLALWAALEDGLIDTIATDHAPHPLEAKQRPYFDAPSGIPSIQHSLQMMLEAVFGAECGVRSAELSEASSNSEFPIPNSELLTMLVGKMCHNPALLFGIEGRGFIRPGYRADLVLVRPGVEETVTRESLLYKCGWSPLEGQTFHTRIERVWVNGNNTSTGAEPLTFLH
;
A
#
# COMPACT_ATOMS: atom_id res chain seq x y z
N MET A 1 13.04 -14.38 24.13
CA MET A 1 13.39 -13.23 25.01
C MET A 1 12.12 -12.45 25.20
N LYS A 2 11.67 -12.27 26.45
CA LYS A 2 10.36 -11.71 26.75
C LYS A 2 10.48 -10.17 26.85
N THR A 3 9.81 -9.45 25.96
CA THR A 3 9.81 -7.97 25.90
C THR A 3 8.46 -7.43 26.34
N LEU A 4 8.45 -6.43 27.20
CA LEU A 4 7.25 -5.67 27.58
C LEU A 4 7.27 -4.30 26.93
N ILE A 5 6.26 -3.97 26.14
CA ILE A 5 5.95 -2.60 25.70
C ILE A 5 4.92 -2.07 26.68
N HIS A 6 5.33 -1.07 27.50
CA HIS A 6 4.56 -0.61 28.66
C HIS A 6 3.92 0.75 28.42
N ASN A 7 2.65 0.89 28.84
CA ASN A 7 1.90 2.16 28.81
C ASN A 7 1.75 2.82 27.43
N ALA A 8 1.69 2.03 26.34
CA ALA A 8 1.44 2.57 25.01
C ALA A 8 -0.03 2.97 24.84
N THR A 9 -0.30 3.98 24.02
CA THR A 9 -1.62 4.22 23.46
C THR A 9 -1.82 3.26 22.29
N ILE A 10 -2.54 2.16 22.53
CA ILE A 10 -2.76 1.08 21.57
C ILE A 10 -3.94 1.44 20.67
N VAL A 11 -3.75 1.37 19.35
CA VAL A 11 -4.80 1.55 18.33
C VAL A 11 -5.01 0.22 17.63
N ASN A 12 -6.12 -0.44 17.93
CA ASN A 12 -6.40 -1.78 17.39
C ASN A 12 -7.90 -2.04 17.35
N GLU A 13 -8.40 -2.61 16.24
CA GLU A 13 -9.78 -3.06 16.08
C GLU A 13 -10.84 -1.98 16.40
N GLY A 14 -10.62 -0.77 15.88
CA GLY A 14 -11.54 0.37 16.08
C GLY A 14 -11.50 0.99 17.49
N ARG A 15 -10.57 0.55 18.37
CA ARG A 15 -10.43 1.04 19.74
C ARG A 15 -9.08 1.75 19.93
N ILE A 16 -9.11 2.74 20.81
CA ILE A 16 -7.90 3.41 21.32
C ILE A 16 -7.92 3.29 22.84
N PHE A 17 -6.86 2.74 23.42
CA PHE A 17 -6.76 2.57 24.87
C PHE A 17 -5.30 2.58 25.32
N VAL A 18 -5.05 2.98 26.56
CA VAL A 18 -3.72 2.84 27.17
C VAL A 18 -3.55 1.42 27.70
N GLY A 19 -2.46 0.79 27.31
CA GLY A 19 -2.23 -0.61 27.65
C GLY A 19 -0.78 -1.04 27.45
N SER A 20 -0.55 -2.32 27.65
CA SER A 20 0.77 -2.94 27.50
C SER A 20 0.69 -4.22 26.70
N VAL A 21 1.77 -4.53 25.98
CA VAL A 21 1.88 -5.71 25.12
C VAL A 21 3.13 -6.50 25.51
N VAL A 22 2.97 -7.80 25.68
CA VAL A 22 4.08 -8.72 25.96
C VAL A 22 4.39 -9.52 24.69
N ILE A 23 5.66 -9.48 24.29
CA ILE A 23 6.20 -10.23 23.17
C ILE A 23 7.08 -11.37 23.70
N ASP A 24 6.88 -12.57 23.24
CA ASP A 24 7.77 -13.70 23.48
C ASP A 24 7.78 -14.66 22.27
N GLY A 25 8.97 -15.16 21.90
CA GLY A 25 9.13 -16.07 20.79
C GLY A 25 8.61 -15.57 19.44
N GLY A 26 8.67 -14.24 19.21
CA GLY A 26 8.19 -13.62 17.98
C GLY A 26 6.67 -13.39 17.90
N LYS A 27 5.96 -13.69 18.99
CA LYS A 27 4.51 -13.56 19.08
C LYS A 27 4.08 -12.61 20.19
N ILE A 28 2.92 -12.02 20.04
CA ILE A 28 2.19 -11.36 21.10
C ILE A 28 1.64 -12.46 22.00
N VAL A 29 2.02 -12.47 23.28
CA VAL A 29 1.53 -13.46 24.23
C VAL A 29 0.47 -12.91 25.16
N GLU A 30 0.49 -11.59 25.41
CA GLU A 30 -0.48 -10.91 26.27
C GLU A 30 -0.72 -9.47 25.83
N VAL A 31 -1.95 -8.99 25.99
CA VAL A 31 -2.35 -7.58 25.84
C VAL A 31 -3.23 -7.24 27.00
N PHE A 32 -2.92 -6.20 27.77
CA PHE A 32 -3.72 -5.81 28.94
C PHE A 32 -3.85 -4.28 29.04
N GLU A 33 -5.06 -3.87 29.43
CA GLU A 33 -5.40 -2.46 29.69
C GLU A 33 -5.01 -2.15 31.13
N LYS A 34 -4.14 -1.15 31.36
CA LYS A 34 -3.61 -0.70 32.65
C LYS A 34 -2.82 -1.77 33.43
N SER A 35 -1.57 -1.52 33.68
CA SER A 35 -0.78 -2.29 34.65
C SER A 35 -0.66 -1.52 35.95
N GLU A 36 -1.45 -1.86 36.96
CA GLU A 36 -1.15 -1.50 38.32
C GLU A 36 -0.14 -2.53 38.88
N GLY A 37 1.14 -2.14 38.99
CA GLY A 37 2.09 -2.80 39.89
C GLY A 37 2.63 -4.17 39.46
N SER A 38 2.85 -4.44 38.15
CA SER A 38 3.58 -5.63 37.74
C SER A 38 5.08 -5.48 38.10
N GLU A 39 5.63 -6.49 38.79
CA GLU A 39 7.08 -6.59 38.94
C GLU A 39 7.72 -6.83 37.56
N TYR A 40 8.59 -5.92 37.10
CA TYR A 40 9.25 -5.96 35.80
C TYR A 40 10.38 -7.02 35.74
N SER A 41 10.62 -7.77 36.83
CA SER A 41 11.70 -8.76 36.97
C SER A 41 11.64 -9.91 35.96
N ASP A 42 10.44 -10.19 35.42
CA ASP A 42 10.21 -11.32 34.51
C ASP A 42 10.45 -11.01 33.02
N TYR A 43 10.78 -9.75 32.70
CA TYR A 43 11.02 -9.30 31.33
C TYR A 43 12.51 -9.08 31.08
N SER A 44 12.98 -9.55 29.92
CA SER A 44 14.34 -9.33 29.45
C SER A 44 14.58 -7.90 28.96
N GLU A 45 13.51 -7.25 28.47
CA GLU A 45 13.48 -5.85 28.00
C GLU A 45 12.16 -5.22 28.38
N VAL A 46 12.20 -4.01 28.90
CA VAL A 46 11.01 -3.16 29.15
C VAL A 46 11.17 -1.88 28.37
N ILE A 47 10.16 -1.57 27.54
CA ILE A 47 10.12 -0.36 26.71
C ILE A 47 8.99 0.51 27.26
N GLU A 48 9.36 1.65 27.85
CA GLU A 48 8.39 2.64 28.29
C GLU A 48 7.85 3.38 27.06
N ALA A 49 6.55 3.28 26.84
CA ALA A 49 5.87 3.81 25.65
C ALA A 49 4.78 4.85 25.97
N SER A 50 4.84 5.47 27.17
CA SER A 50 3.93 6.56 27.53
C SER A 50 4.00 7.69 26.51
N GLY A 51 2.83 8.14 26.03
CA GLY A 51 2.73 9.19 25.00
C GLY A 51 3.08 8.73 23.59
N LEU A 52 3.32 7.43 23.37
CA LEU A 52 3.54 6.85 22.05
C LEU A 52 2.30 6.05 21.60
N LEU A 53 2.07 6.02 20.28
CA LEU A 53 1.06 5.15 19.68
C LEU A 53 1.69 3.79 19.39
N LEU A 54 1.01 2.72 19.74
CA LEU A 54 1.35 1.36 19.31
C LEU A 54 0.30 0.86 18.32
N LEU A 55 0.73 0.63 17.08
CA LEU A 55 -0.09 0.17 15.98
C LEU A 55 0.30 -1.26 15.60
N PRO A 56 -0.62 -2.07 15.02
CA PRO A 56 -0.21 -3.23 14.25
C PRO A 56 0.74 -2.82 13.13
N GLY A 57 1.65 -3.70 12.75
CA GLY A 57 2.51 -3.46 11.59
C GLY A 57 1.69 -3.26 10.31
N VAL A 58 2.06 -2.24 9.54
CA VAL A 58 1.41 -1.95 8.26
C VAL A 58 1.64 -3.11 7.28
N ILE A 59 0.60 -3.49 6.55
CA ILE A 59 0.62 -4.49 5.47
C ILE A 59 0.40 -3.77 4.14
N ASP A 60 1.46 -3.62 3.36
CA ASP A 60 1.39 -3.01 2.03
C ASP A 60 1.19 -4.08 0.96
N THR A 61 -0.01 -4.15 0.43
CA THR A 61 -0.41 -5.20 -0.52
C THR A 61 -0.07 -4.88 -1.98
N HIS A 62 0.60 -3.74 -2.24
CA HIS A 62 0.87 -3.28 -3.60
C HIS A 62 2.24 -2.63 -3.70
N VAL A 63 3.29 -3.43 -3.91
CA VAL A 63 4.64 -2.92 -4.09
C VAL A 63 5.31 -3.48 -5.34
N HIS A 64 6.24 -2.71 -5.90
CA HIS A 64 7.09 -3.08 -7.03
C HIS A 64 8.55 -2.91 -6.63
N PHE A 65 9.11 -3.86 -5.91
CA PHE A 65 10.52 -3.81 -5.48
C PHE A 65 11.51 -3.98 -6.63
N ARG A 66 10.98 -4.30 -7.83
CA ARG A 66 11.75 -4.40 -9.07
C ARG A 66 12.82 -5.49 -9.10
N ASP A 67 12.92 -6.32 -8.06
CA ASP A 67 13.94 -7.35 -7.97
C ASP A 67 13.59 -8.58 -8.83
N GLY A 68 14.34 -8.80 -9.88
CA GLY A 68 14.28 -9.98 -10.74
C GLY A 68 15.54 -10.84 -10.65
N GLY A 69 16.30 -10.75 -9.54
CA GLY A 69 17.55 -11.46 -9.35
C GLY A 69 18.78 -10.79 -9.98
N ARG A 70 18.64 -9.56 -10.48
CA ARG A 70 19.76 -8.76 -10.96
C ARG A 70 20.19 -7.81 -9.85
N SER A 71 21.32 -8.08 -9.21
CA SER A 71 21.89 -7.28 -8.11
C SER A 71 22.14 -5.80 -8.48
N GLU A 72 22.19 -5.49 -9.76
CA GLU A 72 22.50 -4.16 -10.31
C GLU A 72 21.26 -3.37 -10.74
N ASN A 73 20.03 -3.80 -10.39
CA ASN A 73 18.85 -3.01 -10.74
C ASN A 73 18.88 -1.66 -10.01
N PRO A 74 19.04 -0.53 -10.74
CA PRO A 74 19.18 0.80 -10.12
C PRO A 74 17.87 1.31 -9.51
N ALA A 75 16.73 0.71 -9.82
CA ALA A 75 15.44 1.12 -9.33
C ALA A 75 15.18 0.65 -7.90
N GLY A 76 15.42 -0.64 -7.59
CA GLY A 76 15.18 -1.23 -6.29
C GLY A 76 15.55 -2.73 -6.23
N THR A 77 15.64 -3.26 -5.02
CA THR A 77 15.83 -4.68 -4.71
C THR A 77 15.07 -5.02 -3.43
N PHE A 78 14.88 -6.32 -3.12
CA PHE A 78 14.36 -6.70 -1.80
C PHE A 78 15.21 -6.16 -0.66
N PHE A 79 16.53 -6.12 -0.84
CA PHE A 79 17.44 -5.59 0.19
C PHE A 79 17.18 -4.11 0.50
N SER A 80 17.08 -3.24 -0.51
CA SER A 80 16.92 -1.80 -0.31
C SER A 80 15.49 -1.44 0.07
N GLU A 81 14.50 -1.88 -0.72
CA GLU A 81 13.12 -1.41 -0.59
C GLU A 81 12.42 -1.98 0.65
N SER A 82 12.79 -3.20 1.08
CA SER A 82 12.27 -3.73 2.34
C SER A 82 12.80 -3.03 3.59
N ARG A 83 14.02 -2.45 3.51
CA ARG A 83 14.56 -1.62 4.60
C ARG A 83 13.90 -0.26 4.64
N ALA A 84 13.58 0.31 3.48
CA ALA A 84 12.75 1.51 3.39
C ALA A 84 11.34 1.26 3.95
N ALA A 85 10.75 0.11 3.63
CA ALA A 85 9.47 -0.34 4.18
C ALA A 85 9.52 -0.44 5.71
N LEU A 86 10.51 -1.15 6.25
CA LEU A 86 10.72 -1.31 7.70
C LEU A 86 10.84 0.04 8.40
N ALA A 87 11.64 0.95 7.86
CA ALA A 87 11.82 2.29 8.43
C ALA A 87 10.51 3.10 8.45
N GLY A 88 9.62 2.86 7.49
CA GLY A 88 8.30 3.48 7.40
C GLY A 88 7.19 2.79 8.20
N GLY A 89 7.50 1.74 8.99
CA GLY A 89 6.50 1.00 9.77
C GLY A 89 5.75 -0.08 8.99
N VAL A 90 6.15 -0.35 7.75
CA VAL A 90 5.62 -1.47 6.97
C VAL A 90 6.33 -2.76 7.37
N THR A 91 5.59 -3.73 7.86
CA THR A 91 6.13 -5.01 8.36
C THR A 91 5.88 -6.19 7.44
N SER A 92 4.96 -6.02 6.47
CA SER A 92 4.61 -7.05 5.49
C SER A 92 4.31 -6.42 4.15
N VAL A 93 4.75 -7.06 3.07
CA VAL A 93 4.53 -6.59 1.69
C VAL A 93 4.03 -7.71 0.79
N ILE A 94 3.24 -7.36 -0.23
CA ILE A 94 2.90 -8.24 -1.35
C ILE A 94 3.46 -7.62 -2.63
N ASP A 95 4.46 -8.26 -3.23
CA ASP A 95 5.15 -7.73 -4.40
C ASP A 95 4.49 -8.17 -5.70
N MET A 96 4.43 -7.23 -6.65
CA MET A 96 3.76 -7.37 -7.94
C MET A 96 4.57 -8.19 -8.95
N PRO A 97 3.90 -8.83 -9.92
CA PRO A 97 4.54 -9.78 -10.84
C PRO A 97 5.31 -9.16 -12.00
N ASN A 98 5.20 -7.84 -12.25
CA ASN A 98 5.80 -7.18 -13.40
C ASN A 98 7.29 -6.85 -13.22
N THR A 99 8.06 -7.83 -12.81
CA THR A 99 9.53 -7.84 -12.71
C THR A 99 10.18 -8.36 -14.00
N VAL A 100 11.50 -8.45 -14.05
CA VAL A 100 12.24 -9.06 -15.15
C VAL A 100 13.19 -10.14 -14.57
N PRO A 101 12.84 -11.44 -14.70
CA PRO A 101 11.67 -12.01 -15.39
C PRO A 101 10.35 -11.70 -14.69
N GLN A 102 9.22 -11.83 -15.42
CA GLN A 102 7.87 -11.67 -14.86
C GLN A 102 7.51 -12.88 -13.99
N THR A 103 6.74 -12.65 -12.90
CA THR A 103 6.27 -13.72 -12.00
C THR A 103 4.93 -14.27 -12.52
N THR A 104 4.99 -15.05 -13.58
CA THR A 104 3.82 -15.59 -14.29
C THR A 104 3.75 -17.12 -14.28
N THR A 105 4.75 -17.78 -13.68
CA THR A 105 4.84 -19.24 -13.52
C THR A 105 5.25 -19.60 -12.10
N LEU A 106 5.09 -20.87 -11.73
CA LEU A 106 5.51 -21.38 -10.42
C LEU A 106 7.03 -21.25 -10.23
N GLU A 107 7.83 -21.54 -11.24
CA GLU A 107 9.30 -21.44 -11.19
C GLU A 107 9.75 -20.00 -10.96
N ALA A 108 9.09 -19.03 -11.60
CA ALA A 108 9.38 -17.61 -11.39
C ALA A 108 8.98 -17.14 -9.98
N LEU A 109 7.88 -17.69 -9.44
CA LEU A 109 7.46 -17.44 -8.06
C LEU A 109 8.50 -17.97 -7.07
N GLU A 110 8.93 -19.24 -7.21
CA GLU A 110 9.92 -19.87 -6.33
C GLU A 110 11.28 -19.17 -6.38
N ALA A 111 11.69 -18.73 -7.56
CA ALA A 111 12.92 -17.94 -7.71
C ALA A 111 12.81 -16.59 -6.95
N LYS A 112 11.65 -15.94 -7.00
CA LYS A 112 11.40 -14.67 -6.31
C LYS A 112 11.28 -14.85 -4.81
N GLU A 113 10.64 -15.93 -4.34
CA GLU A 113 10.62 -16.34 -2.93
C GLU A 113 12.04 -16.52 -2.37
N ALA A 114 12.92 -17.17 -3.13
CA ALA A 114 14.32 -17.38 -2.72
C ALA A 114 15.10 -16.05 -2.59
N LEU A 115 14.84 -15.06 -3.47
CA LEU A 115 15.43 -13.73 -3.36
C LEU A 115 14.95 -13.01 -2.10
N ALA A 116 13.64 -13.00 -1.85
CA ALA A 116 13.05 -12.34 -0.69
C ALA A 116 13.49 -13.03 0.63
N ALA A 117 13.57 -14.35 0.67
CA ALA A 117 14.05 -15.10 1.83
C ALA A 117 15.50 -14.73 2.23
N ARG A 118 16.32 -14.36 1.24
CA ARG A 118 17.71 -13.96 1.48
C ARG A 118 17.84 -12.50 1.90
N ASP A 119 17.06 -11.59 1.29
CA ASP A 119 17.35 -10.16 1.28
C ASP A 119 16.28 -9.29 1.99
N SER A 120 15.07 -9.80 2.20
CA SER A 120 13.98 -8.99 2.77
C SER A 120 14.16 -8.72 4.27
N ALA A 121 13.91 -7.50 4.68
CA ALA A 121 13.83 -7.08 6.08
C ALA A 121 12.41 -7.13 6.65
N VAL A 122 11.38 -7.28 5.79
CA VAL A 122 9.97 -7.36 6.16
C VAL A 122 9.35 -8.64 5.60
N ASN A 123 8.24 -9.11 6.20
CA ASN A 123 7.52 -10.29 5.70
C ASN A 123 7.07 -10.06 4.26
N TYR A 124 7.02 -11.13 3.48
CA TYR A 124 6.80 -11.02 2.05
C TYR A 124 5.82 -12.05 1.51
N GLY A 125 5.06 -11.65 0.52
CA GLY A 125 4.22 -12.49 -0.32
C GLY A 125 4.24 -11.98 -1.75
N PHE A 126 3.62 -12.72 -2.67
CA PHE A 126 3.68 -12.42 -4.10
C PHE A 126 2.34 -12.59 -4.76
N MET A 127 2.08 -11.77 -5.78
CA MET A 127 1.01 -12.01 -6.75
C MET A 127 1.54 -12.73 -7.98
N LEU A 128 0.72 -13.59 -8.56
CA LEU A 128 0.97 -14.15 -9.89
C LEU A 128 0.30 -13.30 -10.96
N GLY A 129 1.02 -13.03 -12.03
CA GLY A 129 0.53 -12.24 -13.14
C GLY A 129 -0.24 -13.05 -14.17
N ALA A 130 -1.45 -12.60 -14.51
CA ALA A 130 -2.20 -13.10 -15.64
C ALA A 130 -1.69 -12.50 -16.96
N THR A 131 -1.64 -13.31 -18.01
CA THR A 131 -1.35 -12.92 -19.39
C THR A 131 -2.35 -13.60 -20.31
N ASN A 132 -2.44 -13.17 -21.58
CA ASN A 132 -3.31 -13.84 -22.55
C ASN A 132 -2.98 -15.35 -22.74
N ASP A 133 -1.77 -15.79 -22.39
CA ASP A 133 -1.26 -17.12 -22.72
C ASP A 133 -1.16 -18.07 -21.51
N ASN A 134 -1.21 -17.56 -20.25
CA ASN A 134 -0.95 -18.39 -19.07
C ASN A 134 -2.16 -18.67 -18.18
N ILE A 135 -3.36 -18.17 -18.51
CA ILE A 135 -4.52 -18.22 -17.59
C ILE A 135 -4.87 -19.66 -17.20
N ALA A 136 -4.86 -20.60 -18.12
CA ALA A 136 -5.17 -22.00 -17.83
C ALA A 136 -4.16 -22.62 -16.86
N ASP A 137 -2.86 -22.36 -17.06
CA ASP A 137 -1.80 -22.86 -16.20
C ASP A 137 -1.86 -22.21 -14.81
N LEU A 138 -2.12 -20.90 -14.75
CA LEU A 138 -2.27 -20.15 -13.52
C LEU A 138 -3.43 -20.67 -12.66
N LEU A 139 -4.58 -20.96 -13.28
CA LEU A 139 -5.76 -21.51 -12.61
C LEU A 139 -5.56 -22.95 -12.10
N ALA A 140 -4.60 -23.68 -12.64
CA ALA A 140 -4.25 -25.03 -12.19
C ALA A 140 -3.30 -25.05 -10.95
N LEU A 141 -2.71 -23.91 -10.60
CA LEU A 141 -1.80 -23.80 -9.46
C LEU A 141 -2.55 -23.87 -8.11
N ASP A 142 -1.86 -24.35 -7.09
CA ASP A 142 -2.35 -24.32 -5.71
C ASP A 142 -2.53 -22.84 -5.24
N PRO A 143 -3.77 -22.41 -4.94
CA PRO A 143 -4.05 -21.03 -4.56
C PRO A 143 -3.44 -20.62 -3.21
N THR A 144 -2.93 -21.52 -2.39
CA THR A 144 -2.21 -21.19 -1.14
C THR A 144 -0.81 -20.63 -1.38
N ARG A 145 -0.23 -20.89 -2.55
CA ARG A 145 1.14 -20.53 -2.89
C ARG A 145 1.33 -19.04 -3.19
N TYR A 146 0.27 -18.30 -3.47
CA TYR A 146 0.33 -16.88 -3.85
C TYR A 146 -0.80 -16.06 -3.23
N ALA A 147 -0.59 -14.75 -3.11
CA ALA A 147 -1.54 -13.85 -2.45
C ALA A 147 -2.82 -13.63 -3.27
N ALA A 148 -2.66 -13.32 -4.54
CA ALA A 148 -3.73 -12.97 -5.47
C ALA A 148 -3.26 -13.13 -6.93
N ILE A 149 -4.21 -13.03 -7.87
CA ILE A 149 -3.93 -12.96 -9.30
C ILE A 149 -3.92 -11.48 -9.71
N LYS A 150 -2.77 -10.98 -10.19
CA LYS A 150 -2.68 -9.62 -10.75
C LYS A 150 -3.11 -9.62 -12.20
N LEU A 151 -4.04 -8.72 -12.52
CA LEU A 151 -4.59 -8.50 -13.86
C LEU A 151 -4.31 -7.06 -14.31
N PHE A 152 -3.79 -6.87 -15.51
CA PHE A 152 -3.64 -5.56 -16.14
C PHE A 152 -4.62 -5.44 -17.31
N LEU A 153 -5.60 -4.54 -17.18
CA LEU A 153 -6.58 -4.21 -18.22
C LEU A 153 -6.12 -3.03 -19.09
N GLY A 154 -5.08 -2.32 -18.68
CA GLY A 154 -4.40 -1.26 -19.42
C GLY A 154 -2.90 -1.44 -19.38
N SER A 155 -2.20 -0.82 -20.33
CA SER A 155 -0.73 -0.86 -20.41
C SER A 155 -0.09 -0.26 -19.17
N SER A 156 0.71 -1.07 -18.51
CA SER A 156 1.56 -0.72 -17.38
C SER A 156 3.01 -1.10 -17.69
N THR A 157 3.87 -1.09 -16.70
CA THR A 157 5.26 -1.52 -16.87
C THR A 157 5.31 -3.03 -17.15
N GLY A 158 5.88 -3.41 -18.29
CA GLY A 158 5.98 -4.80 -18.75
C GLY A 158 4.87 -5.20 -19.72
N ASN A 159 5.02 -6.38 -20.37
CA ASN A 159 4.08 -6.90 -21.35
C ASN A 159 3.11 -7.90 -20.70
N MET A 160 2.19 -7.39 -19.86
CA MET A 160 1.23 -8.23 -19.12
C MET A 160 -0.22 -7.80 -19.34
N LEU A 161 -0.49 -7.05 -20.41
CA LEU A 161 -1.85 -6.66 -20.79
C LEU A 161 -2.67 -7.88 -21.14
N VAL A 162 -3.84 -8.06 -20.50
CA VAL A 162 -4.85 -9.07 -20.88
C VAL A 162 -5.99 -8.35 -21.56
N ASN A 163 -6.11 -8.53 -22.88
CA ASN A 163 -7.11 -7.90 -23.73
C ASN A 163 -8.00 -8.90 -24.50
N SER A 164 -7.73 -10.19 -24.39
CA SER A 164 -8.61 -11.23 -24.95
C SER A 164 -9.87 -11.36 -24.09
N ALA A 165 -11.04 -11.08 -24.69
CA ALA A 165 -12.32 -11.22 -23.99
C ALA A 165 -12.57 -12.66 -23.52
N GLU A 166 -12.14 -13.67 -24.31
CA GLU A 166 -12.26 -15.08 -23.97
C GLU A 166 -11.40 -15.43 -22.74
N GLN A 167 -10.15 -14.95 -22.70
CA GLN A 167 -9.24 -15.18 -21.59
C GLN A 167 -9.70 -14.46 -20.31
N LEU A 168 -10.22 -13.23 -20.43
CA LEU A 168 -10.84 -12.52 -19.31
C LEU A 168 -12.06 -13.28 -18.76
N ASP A 169 -12.96 -13.73 -19.64
CA ASP A 169 -14.14 -14.50 -19.20
C ASP A 169 -13.74 -15.84 -18.56
N LEU A 170 -12.70 -16.53 -19.08
CA LEU A 170 -12.15 -17.73 -18.47
C LEU A 170 -11.59 -17.44 -17.06
N LEU A 171 -10.74 -16.40 -16.94
CA LEU A 171 -10.15 -16.01 -15.68
C LEU A 171 -11.23 -15.69 -14.62
N PHE A 172 -12.17 -14.81 -14.95
CA PHE A 172 -13.22 -14.42 -14.00
C PHE A 172 -14.15 -15.58 -13.64
N ARG A 173 -14.43 -16.51 -14.54
CA ARG A 173 -15.29 -17.66 -14.28
C ARG A 173 -14.66 -18.70 -13.37
N GLU A 174 -13.35 -18.94 -13.52
CA GLU A 174 -12.67 -20.07 -12.88
C GLU A 174 -11.74 -19.68 -11.71
N ALA A 175 -11.46 -18.38 -11.51
CA ALA A 175 -10.56 -17.93 -10.48
C ALA A 175 -11.09 -18.30 -9.08
N ARG A 176 -10.25 -19.01 -8.31
CA ARG A 176 -10.50 -19.38 -6.91
C ARG A 176 -9.83 -18.42 -5.92
N LYS A 177 -9.03 -17.50 -6.42
CA LYS A 177 -8.27 -16.50 -5.64
C LYS A 177 -8.76 -15.11 -6.01
N LEU A 178 -8.52 -14.14 -5.13
CA LEU A 178 -8.78 -12.73 -5.38
C LEU A 178 -8.09 -12.28 -6.68
N ILE A 179 -8.82 -11.61 -7.55
CA ILE A 179 -8.25 -10.91 -8.71
C ILE A 179 -7.98 -9.46 -8.29
N VAL A 180 -6.75 -8.99 -8.43
CA VAL A 180 -6.34 -7.59 -8.21
C VAL A 180 -6.12 -6.95 -9.59
N ALA A 181 -6.96 -6.00 -9.96
CA ALA A 181 -6.98 -5.43 -11.30
C ALA A 181 -6.49 -3.99 -11.36
N HIS A 182 -5.51 -3.73 -12.24
CA HIS A 182 -5.20 -2.39 -12.74
C HIS A 182 -6.21 -2.04 -13.82
N CYS A 183 -7.02 -1.00 -13.59
CA CYS A 183 -8.18 -0.69 -14.41
C CYS A 183 -8.00 0.65 -15.15
N GLU A 184 -7.44 0.57 -16.37
CA GLU A 184 -7.43 1.66 -17.34
C GLU A 184 -7.75 1.09 -18.71
N GLN A 185 -8.68 1.70 -19.45
CA GLN A 185 -9.10 1.25 -20.78
C GLN A 185 -8.02 1.57 -21.81
N GLU A 186 -7.34 0.53 -22.30
CA GLU A 186 -6.16 0.67 -23.15
C GLU A 186 -6.43 1.49 -24.42
N GLU A 187 -7.56 1.28 -25.07
CA GLU A 187 -7.91 1.97 -26.32
C GLU A 187 -8.06 3.49 -26.09
N VAL A 188 -8.63 3.91 -24.95
CA VAL A 188 -8.77 5.33 -24.58
C VAL A 188 -7.40 5.92 -24.31
N VAL A 189 -6.57 5.24 -23.50
CA VAL A 189 -5.22 5.70 -23.17
C VAL A 189 -4.37 5.84 -24.43
N GLN A 190 -4.40 4.87 -25.34
CA GLN A 190 -3.60 4.90 -26.57
C GLN A 190 -4.09 5.98 -27.54
N ALA A 191 -5.40 6.20 -27.66
CA ALA A 191 -5.95 7.28 -28.49
C ALA A 191 -5.51 8.65 -27.99
N ASN A 192 -5.62 8.88 -26.68
CA ASN A 192 -5.19 10.14 -26.05
C ASN A 192 -3.66 10.32 -26.17
N LEU A 193 -2.88 9.27 -25.89
CA LEU A 193 -1.41 9.31 -26.01
C LEU A 193 -0.98 9.65 -27.45
N HIS A 194 -1.62 9.07 -28.45
CA HIS A 194 -1.34 9.37 -29.85
C HIS A 194 -1.65 10.83 -30.19
N HIS A 195 -2.82 11.33 -29.77
CA HIS A 195 -3.24 12.72 -29.96
C HIS A 195 -2.19 13.70 -29.37
N PHE A 196 -1.86 13.58 -28.10
CA PHE A 196 -0.93 14.47 -27.42
C PHE A 196 0.51 14.34 -27.92
N LYS A 197 0.94 13.15 -28.36
CA LYS A 197 2.25 12.98 -29.02
C LYS A 197 2.35 13.74 -30.33
N LEU A 198 1.29 13.73 -31.14
CA LEU A 198 1.27 14.48 -32.39
C LEU A 198 1.34 16.00 -32.15
N GLU A 199 0.71 16.45 -31.06
CA GLU A 199 0.62 17.89 -30.76
C GLU A 199 1.86 18.44 -30.05
N TYR A 200 2.42 17.71 -29.07
CA TYR A 200 3.37 18.26 -28.10
C TYR A 200 4.75 17.61 -28.08
N GLN A 201 4.96 16.43 -28.68
CA GLN A 201 6.26 15.74 -28.58
C GLN A 201 7.45 16.62 -29.04
N GLY A 202 8.41 16.80 -28.13
CA GLY A 202 9.60 17.63 -28.39
C GLY A 202 9.31 19.14 -28.40
N THR A 203 8.18 19.59 -27.87
CA THR A 203 7.78 21.00 -27.76
C THR A 203 7.74 21.46 -26.30
N ALA A 204 7.61 22.79 -26.11
CA ALA A 204 7.42 23.36 -24.77
C ALA A 204 6.10 22.90 -24.08
N GLY A 205 5.15 22.35 -24.83
CA GLY A 205 3.91 21.80 -24.30
C GLY A 205 4.04 20.36 -23.77
N GLU A 206 5.17 19.69 -24.00
CA GLU A 206 5.44 18.34 -23.47
C GLU A 206 5.75 18.41 -21.97
N THR A 207 4.71 18.34 -21.16
CA THR A 207 4.82 18.43 -19.70
C THR A 207 4.05 17.30 -18.99
N ALA A 208 4.36 17.05 -17.73
CA ALA A 208 3.66 16.05 -16.92
C ALA A 208 2.18 16.40 -16.66
N ALA A 209 1.77 17.65 -16.84
CA ALA A 209 0.37 18.08 -16.76
C ALA A 209 -0.53 17.43 -17.84
N LEU A 210 0.06 16.83 -18.90
CA LEU A 210 -0.68 16.03 -19.87
C LEU A 210 -1.11 14.66 -19.32
N HIS A 211 -0.49 14.19 -18.24
CA HIS A 211 -0.69 12.84 -17.75
C HIS A 211 -2.13 12.53 -17.36
N PRO A 212 -2.85 13.35 -16.57
CA PRO A 212 -4.26 13.13 -16.24
C PRO A 212 -5.21 13.32 -17.44
N GLN A 213 -4.77 13.94 -18.52
CA GLN A 213 -5.55 14.06 -19.77
C GLN A 213 -5.40 12.81 -20.64
N ILE A 214 -4.21 12.22 -20.66
CA ILE A 214 -3.92 10.99 -21.41
C ILE A 214 -4.56 9.79 -20.69
N ARG A 215 -4.32 9.65 -19.38
CA ARG A 215 -4.89 8.64 -18.48
C ARG A 215 -6.05 9.24 -17.70
N ASN A 216 -7.11 9.55 -18.45
CA ASN A 216 -8.22 10.35 -17.96
C ASN A 216 -9.24 9.53 -17.17
N THR A 217 -10.24 10.22 -16.63
CA THR A 217 -11.33 9.64 -15.85
C THR A 217 -12.13 8.60 -16.66
N GLU A 218 -12.32 8.82 -17.97
CA GLU A 218 -13.04 7.88 -18.84
C GLU A 218 -12.30 6.53 -18.93
N ALA A 219 -10.97 6.57 -19.10
CA ALA A 219 -10.16 5.35 -19.17
C ALA A 219 -10.28 4.51 -17.88
N CYS A 220 -10.22 5.16 -16.71
CA CYS A 220 -10.37 4.49 -15.42
C CYS A 220 -11.79 3.93 -15.25
N PHE A 221 -12.81 4.77 -15.44
CA PHE A 221 -14.21 4.37 -15.24
C PHE A 221 -14.63 3.18 -16.11
N LEU A 222 -14.32 3.22 -17.41
CA LEU A 222 -14.72 2.15 -18.34
C LEU A 222 -14.08 0.81 -17.96
N ALA A 223 -12.78 0.78 -17.66
CA ALA A 223 -12.10 -0.45 -17.30
C ALA A 223 -12.61 -0.99 -15.96
N THR A 224 -12.81 -0.12 -14.95
CA THR A 224 -13.37 -0.50 -13.65
C THR A 224 -14.78 -1.04 -13.80
N TYR A 225 -15.64 -0.38 -14.58
CA TYR A 225 -16.99 -0.84 -14.87
C TYR A 225 -16.99 -2.24 -15.50
N HIS A 226 -16.20 -2.46 -16.55
CA HIS A 226 -16.12 -3.75 -17.23
C HIS A 226 -15.56 -4.87 -16.36
N ALA A 227 -14.60 -4.57 -15.48
CA ALA A 227 -14.08 -5.54 -14.51
C ALA A 227 -15.15 -5.93 -13.47
N ILE A 228 -15.86 -4.95 -12.93
CA ILE A 228 -16.95 -5.17 -11.95
C ILE A 228 -18.10 -5.96 -12.57
N GLU A 229 -18.52 -5.65 -13.78
CA GLU A 229 -19.57 -6.40 -14.48
C GLU A 229 -19.20 -7.88 -14.69
N ARG A 230 -17.92 -8.17 -15.02
CA ARG A 230 -17.43 -9.55 -15.08
C ARG A 230 -17.43 -10.22 -13.70
N ALA A 231 -16.93 -9.53 -12.68
CA ALA A 231 -16.91 -10.04 -11.32
C ALA A 231 -18.34 -10.39 -10.83
N ARG A 232 -19.31 -9.52 -11.09
CA ARG A 232 -20.74 -9.74 -10.78
C ARG A 232 -21.32 -10.91 -11.56
N LYS A 233 -21.03 -11.01 -12.87
CA LYS A 233 -21.52 -12.08 -13.75
C LYS A 233 -21.11 -13.46 -13.26
N TYR A 234 -19.89 -13.60 -12.77
CA TYR A 234 -19.31 -14.89 -12.38
C TYR A 234 -19.23 -15.13 -10.87
N GLY A 235 -19.57 -14.13 -10.05
CA GLY A 235 -19.46 -14.21 -8.59
C GLY A 235 -18.01 -14.20 -8.08
N THR A 236 -17.09 -13.64 -8.86
CA THR A 236 -15.65 -13.63 -8.58
C THR A 236 -15.28 -12.51 -7.62
N ARG A 237 -14.33 -12.77 -6.72
CA ARG A 237 -13.77 -11.74 -5.85
C ARG A 237 -12.82 -10.86 -6.64
N LEU A 238 -13.12 -9.55 -6.71
CA LEU A 238 -12.33 -8.55 -7.41
C LEU A 238 -11.86 -7.47 -6.43
N HIS A 239 -10.61 -7.08 -6.54
CA HIS A 239 -10.03 -5.92 -5.88
C HIS A 239 -9.55 -4.92 -6.95
N VAL A 240 -10.18 -3.76 -7.00
CA VAL A 240 -9.78 -2.68 -7.92
C VAL A 240 -8.61 -1.95 -7.28
N ALA A 241 -7.43 -2.06 -7.87
CA ALA A 241 -6.21 -1.42 -7.39
C ALA A 241 -6.25 0.10 -7.62
N HIS A 242 -5.59 0.85 -6.75
CA HIS A 242 -5.23 2.29 -6.88
C HIS A 242 -6.31 3.16 -7.56
N LEU A 243 -7.54 3.20 -7.01
CA LEU A 243 -8.58 4.13 -7.46
C LEU A 243 -8.05 5.57 -7.51
N SER A 244 -8.44 6.30 -8.54
CA SER A 244 -7.94 7.65 -8.77
C SER A 244 -9.00 8.70 -9.11
N THR A 245 -10.28 8.31 -9.25
CA THR A 245 -11.34 9.21 -9.70
C THR A 245 -12.60 9.12 -8.85
N ALA A 246 -13.29 10.25 -8.67
CA ALA A 246 -14.59 10.33 -8.01
C ALA A 246 -15.68 9.53 -8.74
N THR A 247 -15.61 9.43 -10.06
CA THR A 247 -16.62 8.73 -10.87
C THR A 247 -16.63 7.23 -10.63
N GLU A 248 -15.47 6.60 -10.41
CA GLU A 248 -15.35 5.17 -10.13
C GLU A 248 -16.06 4.78 -8.82
N LEU A 249 -16.16 5.69 -7.85
CA LEU A 249 -16.80 5.45 -6.55
C LEU A 249 -18.27 5.05 -6.67
N SER A 250 -18.95 5.53 -7.71
CA SER A 250 -20.35 5.16 -8.00
C SER A 250 -20.57 3.68 -8.31
N LEU A 251 -19.49 2.95 -8.63
CA LEU A 251 -19.52 1.52 -8.95
C LEU A 251 -19.37 0.62 -7.71
N LEU A 252 -18.98 1.20 -6.58
CA LEU A 252 -18.64 0.50 -5.33
C LEU A 252 -19.80 0.51 -4.34
N SER A 253 -19.66 -0.28 -3.28
CA SER A 253 -20.63 -0.35 -2.17
C SER A 253 -19.89 -0.26 -0.83
N ASN A 254 -20.57 0.26 0.19
CA ASN A 254 -20.05 0.41 1.55
C ASN A 254 -20.50 -0.71 2.51
N PHE A 255 -20.73 -1.91 2.00
CA PHE A 255 -20.98 -3.08 2.84
C PHE A 255 -19.76 -3.41 3.71
N ASP A 256 -19.95 -4.19 4.77
CA ASP A 256 -18.88 -4.76 5.54
C ASP A 256 -17.93 -5.58 4.64
N LEU A 257 -16.63 -5.56 4.93
CA LEU A 257 -15.61 -6.16 4.08
C LEU A 257 -15.87 -7.64 3.73
N ASP A 258 -16.38 -8.41 4.68
CA ASP A 258 -16.71 -9.84 4.54
C ASP A 258 -17.92 -10.10 3.61
N LYS A 259 -18.71 -9.06 3.34
CA LYS A 259 -19.90 -9.12 2.46
C LYS A 259 -19.62 -8.58 1.06
N LYS A 260 -18.41 -8.03 0.82
CA LYS A 260 -18.04 -7.47 -0.48
C LYS A 260 -17.43 -8.53 -1.39
N HIS A 261 -17.97 -8.65 -2.61
CA HIS A 261 -17.31 -9.34 -3.72
C HIS A 261 -16.36 -8.41 -4.50
N VAL A 262 -16.67 -7.12 -4.52
CA VAL A 262 -15.82 -6.08 -5.12
C VAL A 262 -15.31 -5.18 -4.01
N THR A 263 -14.00 -5.10 -3.90
CA THR A 263 -13.27 -4.23 -2.98
C THR A 263 -12.36 -3.29 -3.75
N ALA A 264 -11.87 -2.24 -3.11
CA ALA A 264 -11.05 -1.23 -3.75
C ALA A 264 -9.91 -0.74 -2.87
N GLU A 265 -8.84 -0.32 -3.52
CA GLU A 265 -7.62 0.23 -2.94
C GLU A 265 -7.42 1.67 -3.40
N VAL A 266 -6.87 2.51 -2.53
CA VAL A 266 -6.32 3.81 -2.89
C VAL A 266 -4.87 3.91 -2.44
N THR A 267 -4.06 4.72 -3.13
CA THR A 267 -2.68 4.94 -2.69
C THR A 267 -2.52 6.22 -1.90
N PRO A 268 -1.56 6.29 -0.97
CA PRO A 268 -1.18 7.55 -0.31
C PRO A 268 -0.89 8.67 -1.31
N ASN A 269 -0.34 8.35 -2.48
CA ASN A 269 -0.03 9.34 -3.50
C ASN A 269 -1.29 10.02 -4.06
N HIS A 270 -2.38 9.26 -4.32
CA HIS A 270 -3.66 9.80 -4.80
C HIS A 270 -4.45 10.55 -3.71
N LEU A 271 -4.13 10.29 -2.44
CA LEU A 271 -4.70 11.03 -1.29
C LEU A 271 -3.90 12.29 -0.94
N TRP A 272 -2.65 12.39 -1.37
CA TRP A 272 -1.73 13.47 -1.03
C TRP A 272 -1.63 14.53 -2.13
N PHE A 273 -1.35 14.10 -3.37
CA PHE A 273 -1.15 14.96 -4.52
C PHE A 273 -2.43 15.19 -5.32
N ASP A 274 -2.48 16.31 -6.05
CA ASP A 274 -3.45 16.55 -7.11
C ASP A 274 -2.76 17.07 -8.39
N ASP A 275 -3.52 17.29 -9.47
CA ASP A 275 -2.95 17.60 -10.78
C ASP A 275 -2.23 18.96 -10.86
N ARG A 276 -2.45 19.84 -9.88
CA ARG A 276 -1.72 21.12 -9.76
C ARG A 276 -0.26 20.90 -9.40
N ASP A 277 0.05 19.82 -8.68
CA ASP A 277 1.41 19.49 -8.25
C ASP A 277 2.32 19.07 -9.41
N TYR A 278 1.77 18.71 -10.57
CA TYR A 278 2.58 18.47 -11.77
C TYR A 278 3.38 19.71 -12.22
N ALA A 279 2.93 20.91 -11.90
CA ALA A 279 3.61 22.15 -12.24
C ALA A 279 4.99 22.24 -11.56
N GLU A 280 5.10 21.76 -10.33
CA GLU A 280 6.35 21.80 -9.54
C GLU A 280 7.10 20.47 -9.59
N LEU A 281 6.39 19.37 -9.38
CA LEU A 281 6.99 18.04 -9.23
C LEU A 281 7.23 17.32 -10.56
N GLY A 282 6.52 17.72 -11.63
CA GLY A 282 6.68 17.15 -12.95
C GLY A 282 6.54 15.63 -12.98
N ASN A 283 7.46 14.96 -13.68
CA ASN A 283 7.43 13.49 -13.77
C ASN A 283 7.71 12.79 -12.44
N ARG A 284 8.15 13.46 -11.37
CA ARG A 284 8.37 12.83 -10.07
C ARG A 284 7.07 12.24 -9.48
N ILE A 285 5.91 12.82 -9.83
CA ILE A 285 4.60 12.29 -9.43
C ILE A 285 3.84 11.61 -10.58
N LYS A 286 4.49 11.34 -11.71
CA LYS A 286 3.91 10.55 -12.81
C LYS A 286 3.78 9.08 -12.38
N CYS A 287 2.55 8.60 -12.22
CA CYS A 287 2.16 7.21 -11.90
C CYS A 287 0.93 6.78 -12.71
N ASN A 288 0.62 5.52 -12.73
CA ASN A 288 -0.54 4.95 -13.44
C ASN A 288 -1.46 4.21 -12.46
N PRO A 289 -2.73 4.65 -12.31
CA PRO A 289 -3.38 5.79 -12.96
C PRO A 289 -2.77 7.14 -12.59
N ALA A 290 -2.99 8.16 -13.42
CA ALA A 290 -2.49 9.50 -13.16
C ALA A 290 -3.08 10.10 -11.87
N ILE A 291 -2.31 10.95 -11.19
CA ILE A 291 -2.84 11.86 -10.16
C ILE A 291 -3.88 12.77 -10.84
N LYS A 292 -5.06 12.92 -10.23
CA LYS A 292 -6.22 13.61 -10.78
C LYS A 292 -6.48 14.96 -10.10
N SER A 293 -7.67 15.51 -10.29
CA SER A 293 -8.07 16.80 -9.76
C SER A 293 -8.15 16.85 -8.22
N PRO A 294 -8.13 18.05 -7.63
CA PRO A 294 -8.42 18.24 -6.20
C PRO A 294 -9.76 17.64 -5.76
N ASP A 295 -10.77 17.73 -6.61
CA ASP A 295 -12.11 17.18 -6.31
C ASP A 295 -12.07 15.64 -6.27
N ASP A 296 -11.32 15.00 -7.17
CA ASP A 296 -11.09 13.55 -7.12
C ASP A 296 -10.38 13.15 -5.83
N ARG A 297 -9.32 13.87 -5.44
CA ARG A 297 -8.60 13.63 -4.17
C ARG A 297 -9.50 13.73 -2.96
N LEU A 298 -10.34 14.77 -2.87
CA LEU A 298 -11.28 14.94 -1.77
C LEU A 298 -12.35 13.84 -1.75
N ALA A 299 -12.85 13.44 -2.92
CA ALA A 299 -13.82 12.34 -3.03
C ALA A 299 -13.23 11.01 -2.59
N LEU A 300 -11.95 10.73 -2.88
CA LEU A 300 -11.25 9.51 -2.41
C LEU A 300 -11.12 9.48 -0.88
N TRP A 301 -10.83 10.60 -0.23
CA TRP A 301 -10.83 10.71 1.23
C TRP A 301 -12.22 10.44 1.82
N ALA A 302 -13.27 11.07 1.29
CA ALA A 302 -14.64 10.82 1.73
C ALA A 302 -15.04 9.34 1.55
N ALA A 303 -14.63 8.71 0.44
CA ALA A 303 -14.90 7.31 0.16
C ALA A 303 -14.19 6.33 1.11
N LEU A 304 -13.02 6.70 1.65
CA LEU A 304 -12.37 5.95 2.72
C LEU A 304 -13.19 5.97 4.01
N GLU A 305 -13.65 7.16 4.41
CA GLU A 305 -14.47 7.36 5.61
C GLU A 305 -15.82 6.65 5.48
N ASP A 306 -16.47 6.74 4.32
CA ASP A 306 -17.75 6.09 4.02
C ASP A 306 -17.65 4.56 3.84
N GLY A 307 -16.44 3.99 3.84
CA GLY A 307 -16.22 2.55 3.67
C GLY A 307 -16.39 2.04 2.24
N LEU A 308 -16.43 2.91 1.23
CA LEU A 308 -16.43 2.53 -0.19
C LEU A 308 -15.07 1.94 -0.60
N ILE A 309 -13.97 2.53 -0.12
CA ILE A 309 -12.60 2.07 -0.33
C ILE A 309 -12.17 1.23 0.88
N ASP A 310 -11.55 0.09 0.64
CA ASP A 310 -11.32 -0.95 1.64
C ASP A 310 -9.89 -0.97 2.19
N THR A 311 -8.89 -0.66 1.37
CA THR A 311 -7.47 -0.70 1.74
C THR A 311 -6.71 0.52 1.25
N ILE A 312 -5.60 0.81 1.94
CA ILE A 312 -4.58 1.75 1.50
C ILE A 312 -3.30 0.96 1.27
N ALA A 313 -2.74 1.02 0.06
CA ALA A 313 -1.46 0.43 -0.29
C ALA A 313 -0.69 1.38 -1.23
N THR A 314 0.64 1.27 -1.30
CA THR A 314 1.45 2.36 -1.84
C THR A 314 1.53 2.43 -3.34
N ASP A 315 1.42 1.32 -4.06
CA ASP A 315 1.92 1.19 -5.42
C ASP A 315 3.38 1.69 -5.53
N HIS A 316 4.19 1.37 -4.50
CA HIS A 316 5.59 1.75 -4.47
C HIS A 316 6.30 1.21 -5.71
N ALA A 317 6.67 2.12 -6.61
CA ALA A 317 7.17 1.78 -7.94
C ALA A 317 8.38 2.65 -8.30
N PRO A 318 9.56 2.40 -7.69
CA PRO A 318 10.73 3.24 -7.85
C PRO A 318 11.33 3.15 -9.25
N HIS A 319 11.92 4.26 -9.69
CA HIS A 319 12.72 4.39 -10.91
C HIS A 319 13.92 5.31 -10.62
N PRO A 320 15.06 5.16 -11.31
CA PRO A 320 16.17 6.09 -11.19
C PRO A 320 15.75 7.54 -11.51
N LEU A 321 16.31 8.51 -10.78
CA LEU A 321 15.95 9.92 -10.96
C LEU A 321 16.20 10.40 -12.40
N GLU A 322 17.30 9.96 -13.01
CA GLU A 322 17.65 10.30 -14.40
C GLU A 322 16.58 9.83 -15.39
N ALA A 323 15.92 8.69 -15.11
CA ALA A 323 14.81 8.22 -15.93
C ALA A 323 13.57 9.11 -15.77
N LYS A 324 13.31 9.60 -14.56
CA LYS A 324 12.21 10.53 -14.28
C LYS A 324 12.46 11.94 -14.84
N GLN A 325 13.70 12.32 -15.08
CA GLN A 325 14.09 13.61 -15.64
C GLN A 325 14.03 13.67 -17.19
N ARG A 326 13.74 12.55 -17.86
CA ARG A 326 13.53 12.53 -19.30
C ARG A 326 12.31 13.36 -19.71
N PRO A 327 12.20 13.72 -21.01
CA PRO A 327 10.94 14.27 -21.55
C PRO A 327 9.72 13.44 -21.14
N TYR A 328 8.58 14.07 -21.02
CA TYR A 328 7.39 13.45 -20.41
C TYR A 328 7.04 12.10 -21.08
N PHE A 329 7.02 12.02 -22.42
CA PHE A 329 6.66 10.79 -23.12
C PHE A 329 7.66 9.63 -22.95
N ASP A 330 8.91 9.93 -22.56
CA ASP A 330 9.98 8.96 -22.34
C ASP A 330 10.22 8.64 -20.87
N ALA A 331 9.69 9.46 -19.95
CA ALA A 331 9.82 9.25 -18.53
C ALA A 331 8.90 8.09 -18.05
N PRO A 332 9.40 7.12 -17.27
CA PRO A 332 8.58 6.04 -16.74
C PRO A 332 7.58 6.55 -15.68
N SER A 333 6.44 5.84 -15.56
CA SER A 333 5.48 6.03 -14.47
C SER A 333 5.86 5.19 -13.26
N GLY A 334 5.74 5.75 -12.06
CA GLY A 334 6.01 5.13 -10.76
C GLY A 334 6.62 6.10 -9.76
N ILE A 335 6.25 5.97 -8.50
CA ILE A 335 6.63 6.85 -7.38
C ILE A 335 7.23 6.00 -6.25
N PRO A 336 8.40 6.35 -5.68
CA PRO A 336 8.88 5.75 -4.44
C PRO A 336 8.14 6.38 -3.25
N SER A 337 7.35 5.59 -2.49
CA SER A 337 6.48 6.12 -1.42
C SER A 337 6.41 5.27 -0.15
N ILE A 338 6.90 4.02 -0.15
CA ILE A 338 6.68 3.08 0.96
C ILE A 338 7.25 3.55 2.29
N GLN A 339 8.42 4.24 2.30
CA GLN A 339 9.09 4.68 3.53
C GLN A 339 8.27 5.71 4.32
N HIS A 340 7.44 6.49 3.65
CA HIS A 340 6.70 7.58 4.29
C HIS A 340 5.18 7.40 4.22
N SER A 341 4.70 6.24 3.73
CA SER A 341 3.27 5.98 3.52
C SER A 341 2.44 6.11 4.79
N LEU A 342 2.91 5.56 5.91
CA LEU A 342 2.25 5.68 7.21
C LEU A 342 2.26 7.13 7.70
N GLN A 343 3.39 7.85 7.59
CA GLN A 343 3.49 9.25 8.00
C GLN A 343 2.60 10.16 7.15
N MET A 344 2.51 9.94 5.82
CA MET A 344 1.56 10.65 4.95
C MET A 344 0.12 10.52 5.45
N MET A 345 -0.30 9.32 5.85
CA MET A 345 -1.66 9.09 6.35
C MET A 345 -1.86 9.66 7.75
N LEU A 346 -0.87 9.51 8.64
CA LEU A 346 -0.94 10.08 9.98
C LEU A 346 -0.91 11.61 9.99
N GLU A 347 -0.37 12.24 8.95
CA GLU A 347 -0.41 13.69 8.79
C GLU A 347 -1.84 14.23 8.71
N ALA A 348 -2.78 13.48 8.16
CA ALA A 348 -4.21 13.83 8.18
C ALA A 348 -4.80 13.85 9.60
N VAL A 349 -4.18 13.15 10.56
CA VAL A 349 -4.60 13.11 11.97
C VAL A 349 -3.89 14.17 12.82
N PHE A 350 -2.58 14.37 12.61
CA PHE A 350 -1.70 15.14 13.48
C PHE A 350 -1.16 16.42 12.86
N GLY A 351 -1.30 16.61 11.55
CA GLY A 351 -0.81 17.80 10.85
C GLY A 351 -1.67 19.04 11.09
N ALA A 352 -1.02 20.20 11.25
CA ALA A 352 -1.68 21.46 11.54
C ALA A 352 -2.48 22.06 10.36
N GLU A 353 -2.21 21.63 9.12
CA GLU A 353 -2.72 22.25 7.89
C GLU A 353 -3.32 21.26 6.88
N CYS A 354 -3.60 20.02 7.27
CA CYS A 354 -4.25 19.13 6.33
C CYS A 354 -5.68 19.61 6.05
N GLY A 355 -5.94 20.10 4.83
CA GLY A 355 -7.24 20.61 4.38
C GLY A 355 -8.35 19.55 4.25
N VAL A 356 -8.20 18.44 4.93
CA VAL A 356 -9.23 17.45 5.22
C VAL A 356 -9.81 17.86 6.57
N ARG A 357 -10.98 18.45 6.55
CA ARG A 357 -11.86 18.90 7.64
C ARG A 357 -11.49 18.44 9.06
N SER A 358 -10.51 19.08 9.69
CA SER A 358 -10.34 19.00 11.16
C SER A 358 -11.23 20.00 11.93
N ALA A 359 -12.04 20.80 11.23
CA ALA A 359 -12.76 21.93 11.80
C ALA A 359 -14.12 21.61 12.44
N GLU A 360 -14.68 20.40 12.30
CA GLU A 360 -16.05 20.11 12.79
C GLU A 360 -16.17 18.94 13.77
N LEU A 361 -15.10 18.26 14.16
CA LEU A 361 -15.16 17.10 15.08
C LEU A 361 -14.26 17.23 16.31
N SER A 362 -14.36 18.34 17.03
CA SER A 362 -13.73 18.48 18.34
C SER A 362 -14.77 18.32 19.46
N GLU A 363 -15.09 17.10 19.83
CA GLU A 363 -15.62 16.77 21.18
C GLU A 363 -15.80 15.26 21.31
N ALA A 364 -14.73 14.50 21.57
CA ALA A 364 -14.86 13.22 22.28
C ALA A 364 -13.50 12.56 22.57
N SER A 365 -13.37 12.21 23.76
CA SER A 365 -12.48 11.32 24.51
C SER A 365 -11.41 12.00 25.34
N SER A 366 -11.83 12.37 26.55
CA SER A 366 -11.02 12.98 27.61
C SER A 366 -10.25 11.98 28.48
N ASN A 367 -9.94 10.77 28.01
CA ASN A 367 -9.32 9.72 28.83
C ASN A 367 -7.90 9.31 28.41
N SER A 368 -7.26 9.96 27.44
CA SER A 368 -5.85 9.75 27.11
C SER A 368 -5.00 10.88 27.69
N GLU A 369 -3.83 10.57 28.22
CA GLU A 369 -2.84 11.58 28.68
C GLU A 369 -2.34 12.46 27.53
N PHE A 370 -2.60 12.05 26.26
CA PHE A 370 -2.32 12.79 25.04
C PHE A 370 -3.60 12.85 24.19
N PRO A 371 -4.16 14.05 23.93
CA PRO A 371 -5.34 14.19 23.10
C PRO A 371 -5.01 13.84 21.64
N ILE A 372 -5.74 12.88 21.06
CA ILE A 372 -5.65 12.56 19.63
C ILE A 372 -6.67 13.44 18.90
N PRO A 373 -6.22 14.31 17.98
CA PRO A 373 -7.10 15.30 17.35
C PRO A 373 -8.28 14.70 16.58
N ASN A 374 -8.06 13.55 15.91
CA ASN A 374 -9.10 12.83 15.18
C ASN A 374 -8.95 11.31 15.39
N SER A 375 -9.57 10.82 16.47
CA SER A 375 -9.47 9.42 16.87
C SER A 375 -10.21 8.46 15.91
N GLU A 376 -11.31 8.90 15.29
CA GLU A 376 -12.07 8.09 14.32
C GLU A 376 -11.25 7.90 13.04
N LEU A 377 -10.64 8.97 12.53
CA LEU A 377 -9.76 8.89 11.38
C LEU A 377 -8.56 7.98 11.65
N LEU A 378 -7.94 8.09 12.85
CA LEU A 378 -6.80 7.24 13.22
C LEU A 378 -7.19 5.75 13.23
N THR A 379 -8.32 5.39 13.84
CA THR A 379 -8.79 3.99 13.87
C THR A 379 -9.15 3.48 12.48
N MET A 380 -9.74 4.33 11.64
CA MET A 380 -10.05 4.01 10.25
C MET A 380 -8.74 3.74 9.46
N LEU A 381 -7.72 4.60 9.56
CA LEU A 381 -6.45 4.42 8.87
C LEU A 381 -5.76 3.11 9.28
N VAL A 382 -5.72 2.79 10.58
CA VAL A 382 -5.21 1.49 11.06
C VAL A 382 -6.03 0.33 10.48
N GLY A 383 -7.34 0.46 10.41
CA GLY A 383 -8.20 -0.51 9.74
C GLY A 383 -7.80 -0.73 8.28
N LYS A 384 -7.63 0.36 7.51
CA LYS A 384 -7.33 0.32 6.07
C LYS A 384 -5.90 -0.11 5.73
N MET A 385 -4.94 0.12 6.62
CA MET A 385 -3.52 -0.19 6.39
C MET A 385 -3.05 -1.49 7.06
N CYS A 386 -3.77 -2.00 8.06
CA CYS A 386 -3.34 -3.17 8.81
C CYS A 386 -4.39 -4.30 8.80
N HIS A 387 -5.61 -4.03 9.27
CA HIS A 387 -6.64 -5.05 9.47
C HIS A 387 -7.24 -5.56 8.17
N ASN A 388 -7.73 -4.64 7.34
CA ASN A 388 -8.41 -4.98 6.08
C ASN A 388 -7.49 -5.68 5.08
N PRO A 389 -6.22 -5.26 4.89
CA PRO A 389 -5.28 -6.03 4.07
C PRO A 389 -5.12 -7.48 4.54
N ALA A 390 -4.98 -7.71 5.85
CA ALA A 390 -4.86 -9.06 6.40
C ALA A 390 -6.12 -9.91 6.13
N LEU A 391 -7.31 -9.34 6.34
CA LEU A 391 -8.58 -10.02 6.12
C LEU A 391 -8.84 -10.28 4.62
N LEU A 392 -8.63 -9.27 3.78
CA LEU A 392 -8.92 -9.34 2.34
C LEU A 392 -8.06 -10.38 1.62
N PHE A 393 -6.76 -10.41 1.94
CA PHE A 393 -5.81 -11.34 1.34
C PHE A 393 -5.68 -12.66 2.11
N GLY A 394 -6.40 -12.81 3.24
CA GLY A 394 -6.34 -14.02 4.08
C GLY A 394 -4.97 -14.25 4.69
N ILE A 395 -4.29 -13.21 5.17
CA ILE A 395 -2.97 -13.32 5.79
C ILE A 395 -3.11 -13.82 7.22
N GLU A 396 -2.54 -14.98 7.53
CA GLU A 396 -2.72 -15.64 8.81
C GLU A 396 -1.90 -15.00 9.93
N GLY A 397 -2.54 -14.72 11.06
CA GLY A 397 -1.90 -14.35 12.32
C GLY A 397 -1.16 -13.01 12.33
N ARG A 398 -1.52 -12.07 11.45
CA ARG A 398 -0.92 -10.74 11.29
C ARG A 398 -1.98 -9.64 11.16
N GLY A 399 -1.54 -8.39 11.19
CA GLY A 399 -2.39 -7.21 11.00
C GLY A 399 -3.22 -6.79 12.21
N PHE A 400 -3.06 -7.46 13.38
CA PHE A 400 -3.80 -7.21 14.61
C PHE A 400 -2.89 -7.32 15.83
N ILE A 401 -3.18 -6.56 16.88
CA ILE A 401 -2.56 -6.72 18.20
C ILE A 401 -3.42 -7.70 19.02
N ARG A 402 -3.14 -9.00 18.88
CA ARG A 402 -3.89 -10.09 19.56
C ARG A 402 -2.94 -11.15 20.11
N PRO A 403 -3.23 -11.75 21.30
CA PRO A 403 -2.49 -12.91 21.77
C PRO A 403 -2.47 -14.05 20.73
N GLY A 404 -1.31 -14.64 20.51
CA GLY A 404 -1.06 -15.71 19.54
C GLY A 404 -0.63 -15.20 18.15
N TYR A 405 -0.88 -13.94 17.80
CA TYR A 405 -0.47 -13.32 16.53
C TYR A 405 1.05 -13.04 16.52
N ARG A 406 1.63 -12.93 15.33
CA ARG A 406 2.99 -12.44 15.16
C ARG A 406 3.11 -11.02 15.72
N ALA A 407 4.21 -10.74 16.39
CA ALA A 407 4.50 -9.41 16.92
C ALA A 407 5.09 -8.52 15.82
N ASP A 408 4.23 -8.17 14.85
CA ASP A 408 4.47 -7.15 13.84
C ASP A 408 3.83 -5.87 14.34
N LEU A 409 4.65 -4.94 14.81
CA LEU A 409 4.21 -3.76 15.57
C LEU A 409 4.97 -2.52 15.14
N VAL A 410 4.32 -1.37 15.25
CA VAL A 410 4.93 -0.05 15.00
C VAL A 410 4.68 0.85 16.19
N LEU A 411 5.75 1.44 16.73
CA LEU A 411 5.70 2.46 17.76
C LEU A 411 5.94 3.83 17.11
N VAL A 412 4.98 4.73 17.27
CA VAL A 412 4.98 6.05 16.63
C VAL A 412 4.96 7.14 17.70
N ARG A 413 5.80 8.15 17.53
CA ARG A 413 5.78 9.39 18.34
C ARG A 413 4.99 10.47 17.63
N PRO A 414 3.82 10.86 18.12
CA PRO A 414 3.09 12.01 17.61
C PRO A 414 3.64 13.33 18.18
N GLY A 415 3.33 14.44 17.51
CA GLY A 415 3.66 15.80 17.95
C GLY A 415 5.15 16.16 17.83
N VAL A 416 5.89 15.47 16.96
CA VAL A 416 7.30 15.79 16.66
C VAL A 416 7.44 16.03 15.16
N GLU A 417 8.21 17.05 14.81
CA GLU A 417 8.52 17.35 13.42
C GLU A 417 9.65 16.45 12.91
N GLU A 418 9.43 15.86 11.72
CA GLU A 418 10.43 15.11 10.98
C GLU A 418 10.40 15.52 9.51
N THR A 419 11.48 16.14 9.04
CA THR A 419 11.58 16.60 7.65
C THR A 419 12.25 15.54 6.78
N VAL A 420 11.63 15.21 5.67
CA VAL A 420 12.19 14.29 4.68
C VAL A 420 13.37 14.94 3.99
N THR A 421 14.55 14.40 4.20
CA THR A 421 15.77 14.84 3.51
C THR A 421 16.28 13.74 2.60
N ARG A 422 17.10 14.09 1.63
CA ARG A 422 17.69 13.10 0.71
C ARG A 422 18.53 12.06 1.46
N GLU A 423 19.19 12.47 2.53
CA GLU A 423 20.04 11.62 3.37
C GLU A 423 19.24 10.63 4.20
N SER A 424 17.96 10.94 4.53
CA SER A 424 17.07 10.05 5.27
C SER A 424 16.44 8.96 4.40
N LEU A 425 16.54 9.06 3.05
CA LEU A 425 15.93 8.11 2.13
C LEU A 425 16.73 6.81 2.05
N LEU A 426 16.02 5.70 2.21
CA LEU A 426 16.58 4.34 2.09
C LEU A 426 16.29 3.69 0.73
N TYR A 427 15.51 4.36 -0.11
CA TYR A 427 15.25 3.91 -1.49
C TYR A 427 16.52 3.81 -2.29
N LYS A 428 16.71 2.71 -3.03
CA LYS A 428 17.86 2.57 -3.92
C LYS A 428 17.92 3.65 -4.99
N CYS A 429 16.77 4.10 -5.46
CA CYS A 429 16.65 5.17 -6.44
C CYS A 429 17.12 6.54 -5.92
N GLY A 430 17.26 6.75 -4.59
CA GLY A 430 17.87 7.89 -3.93
C GLY A 430 17.12 9.22 -4.07
N TRP A 431 15.80 9.19 -4.27
CA TRP A 431 14.95 10.38 -4.35
C TRP A 431 13.52 10.08 -3.86
N SER A 432 12.78 11.13 -3.49
CA SER A 432 11.35 11.08 -3.17
C SER A 432 10.65 12.36 -3.65
N PRO A 433 9.38 12.31 -4.07
CA PRO A 433 8.62 13.54 -4.31
C PRO A 433 8.32 14.31 -3.01
N LEU A 434 8.56 13.70 -1.85
CA LEU A 434 8.32 14.27 -0.52
C LEU A 434 9.56 14.96 0.08
N GLU A 435 10.70 15.07 -0.66
CA GLU A 435 11.88 15.80 -0.17
C GLU A 435 11.51 17.24 0.22
N GLY A 436 11.84 17.63 1.46
CA GLY A 436 11.47 18.92 2.05
C GLY A 436 10.13 18.93 2.80
N GLN A 437 9.30 17.89 2.67
CA GLN A 437 8.07 17.75 3.44
C GLN A 437 8.41 17.49 4.91
N THR A 438 7.72 18.18 5.82
CA THR A 438 7.77 17.92 7.27
C THR A 438 6.51 17.20 7.72
N PHE A 439 6.67 16.08 8.41
CA PHE A 439 5.62 15.33 9.06
C PHE A 439 5.61 15.62 10.56
N HIS A 440 4.43 15.52 11.20
CA HIS A 440 4.26 15.74 12.64
C HIS A 440 4.22 14.43 13.45
N THR A 441 4.76 13.38 12.85
CA THR A 441 4.93 12.08 13.49
C THR A 441 6.29 11.49 13.14
N ARG A 442 6.86 10.66 14.05
CA ARG A 442 8.09 9.90 13.79
C ARG A 442 7.90 8.43 14.13
N ILE A 443 8.42 7.55 13.27
CA ILE A 443 8.50 6.11 13.55
C ILE A 443 9.65 5.88 14.53
N GLU A 444 9.33 5.45 15.77
CA GLU A 444 10.34 5.26 16.83
C GLU A 444 10.92 3.85 16.78
N ARG A 445 10.09 2.84 16.58
CA ARG A 445 10.52 1.44 16.56
C ARG A 445 9.53 0.57 15.78
N VAL A 446 10.06 -0.41 15.08
CA VAL A 446 9.28 -1.40 14.34
C VAL A 446 9.72 -2.79 14.74
N TRP A 447 8.78 -3.70 14.91
CA TRP A 447 9.04 -5.12 15.14
C TRP A 447 8.47 -5.93 13.98
N VAL A 448 9.29 -6.83 13.47
CA VAL A 448 8.88 -7.85 12.49
C VAL A 448 9.10 -9.21 13.16
N ASN A 449 8.02 -9.97 13.37
CA ASN A 449 8.07 -11.24 14.11
C ASN A 449 8.75 -11.10 15.48
N GLY A 450 8.49 -10.01 16.18
CA GLY A 450 9.06 -9.70 17.49
C GLY A 450 10.52 -9.24 17.48
N ASN A 451 11.14 -9.11 16.30
CA ASN A 451 12.51 -8.60 16.16
C ASN A 451 12.47 -7.12 15.74
N ASN A 452 13.28 -6.30 16.39
CA ASN A 452 13.43 -4.88 16.07
C ASN A 452 14.65 -4.59 15.18
N THR A 453 15.12 -5.59 14.48
CA THR A 453 16.25 -5.51 13.54
C THR A 453 15.79 -5.88 12.14
N SER A 454 16.62 -5.59 11.13
CA SER A 454 16.34 -5.95 9.74
C SER A 454 16.47 -7.45 9.43
N THR A 455 16.29 -8.31 10.44
CA THR A 455 16.35 -9.77 10.35
C THR A 455 15.08 -10.38 10.91
N GLY A 456 14.75 -11.59 10.49
CA GLY A 456 13.59 -12.33 10.99
C GLY A 456 12.34 -12.21 10.10
N ALA A 457 12.46 -11.70 8.88
CA ALA A 457 11.39 -11.73 7.89
C ALA A 457 10.98 -13.17 7.53
N GLU A 458 9.69 -13.38 7.32
CA GLU A 458 9.11 -14.68 6.99
C GLU A 458 8.19 -14.56 5.75
N PRO A 459 8.00 -15.64 4.98
CA PRO A 459 6.95 -15.69 3.97
C PRO A 459 5.57 -15.56 4.62
N LEU A 460 4.66 -14.87 3.95
CA LEU A 460 3.26 -14.76 4.37
C LEU A 460 2.54 -16.09 4.10
N THR A 461 1.70 -16.49 5.04
CA THR A 461 0.78 -17.63 4.89
C THR A 461 -0.60 -17.09 4.54
N PHE A 462 -1.20 -17.62 3.47
CA PHE A 462 -2.51 -17.20 3.00
C PHE A 462 -3.55 -18.28 3.27
N LEU A 463 -4.66 -17.89 3.88
CA LEU A 463 -5.85 -18.73 4.04
C LEU A 463 -6.63 -18.83 2.72
N HIS A 464 -7.45 -19.86 2.59
CA HIS A 464 -8.32 -20.11 1.41
C HIS A 464 -9.58 -19.25 1.44
#